data_4d3bf85bcd0f265a3f7146197f123f87
#
_entry.id   4d3bf85bcd0f265a3f7146197f123f87
#
_cell.length_a   1.000
_cell.length_b   1.000
_cell.length_c   1.000
_cell.angle_alpha   90.00
_cell.angle_beta   90.00
_cell.angle_gamma   90.00
#
_symmetry.space_group_name_H-M   'P 1'
#
loop_
_entity.id
_entity.type
_entity.pdbx_description
1 polymer ?
#
loop_
_entity_poly.entity_id
_entity_poly.type
_entity_poly.pdbx_seq_one_letter_code
_entity_poly.pdbx_strand_id
1 'polypeptide(L)'
;MSKPRYDWWPYVKNIIRRYPALKEAHDELQKQRVTASYNAEIVSKAPGRPVERAVTRTLSSNMLKEFKAVYEALEALKGMPESERHICIIDLVYWRKSHTLQGAAVKCHVSYRTARRWNTEFIYLVAEKYGFFD
;
A
#
# COMPACT_ATOMS: atom_id res chain seq x y z
N MET A 1 0.75 -24.41 10.38
CA MET A 1 0.99 -23.11 9.76
C MET A 1 1.89 -23.24 8.54
N SER A 2 1.46 -22.75 7.43
CA SER A 2 2.23 -22.88 6.22
C SER A 2 3.41 -21.90 6.23
N LYS A 3 4.59 -22.42 5.91
CA LYS A 3 5.75 -21.58 5.72
C LYS A 3 5.61 -20.84 4.39
N PRO A 4 6.18 -19.63 4.30
CA PRO A 4 6.19 -18.94 3.01
C PRO A 4 6.91 -19.79 1.97
N ARG A 5 6.28 -19.99 0.84
CA ARG A 5 6.88 -20.75 -0.25
C ARG A 5 7.88 -19.95 -1.04
N TYR A 6 7.80 -18.65 -0.94
CA TYR A 6 8.53 -17.74 -1.80
C TYR A 6 9.37 -16.79 -0.98
N ASP A 7 10.52 -16.48 -1.47
CA ASP A 7 11.43 -15.55 -0.80
C ASP A 7 10.84 -14.16 -0.68
N TRP A 8 9.95 -13.81 -1.61
CA TRP A 8 9.33 -12.47 -1.60
C TRP A 8 8.21 -12.33 -0.55
N TRP A 9 7.80 -13.43 0.09
CA TRP A 9 6.67 -13.39 1.02
C TRP A 9 6.83 -12.37 2.15
N PRO A 10 7.95 -12.37 2.90
CA PRO A 10 8.14 -11.36 3.95
C PRO A 10 8.22 -9.95 3.38
N TYR A 11 8.81 -9.81 2.20
CA TYR A 11 8.93 -8.51 1.55
C TYR A 11 7.56 -7.93 1.22
N VAL A 12 6.68 -8.74 0.66
CA VAL A 12 5.32 -8.30 0.33
C VAL A 12 4.56 -7.92 1.59
N LYS A 13 4.70 -8.71 2.66
CA LYS A 13 4.07 -8.36 3.93
C LYS A 13 4.56 -7.00 4.44
N ASN A 14 5.83 -6.72 4.29
CA ASN A 14 6.39 -5.42 4.69
C ASN A 14 5.84 -4.28 3.83
N ILE A 15 5.66 -4.51 2.53
CA ILE A 15 5.04 -3.52 1.65
C ILE A 15 3.63 -3.19 2.15
N ILE A 16 2.86 -4.22 2.48
CA ILE A 16 1.50 -4.02 2.98
C ILE A 16 1.52 -3.20 4.27
N ARG A 17 2.44 -3.52 5.19
CA ARG A 17 2.55 -2.79 6.46
C ARG A 17 2.90 -1.33 6.26
N ARG A 18 3.73 -1.03 5.27
CA ARG A 18 4.19 0.34 5.00
C ARG A 18 3.22 1.15 4.16
N TYR A 19 2.16 0.51 3.66
CA TYR A 19 1.24 1.18 2.74
C TYR A 19 0.67 2.50 3.29
N PRO A 20 0.23 2.60 4.56
CA PRO A 20 -0.30 3.88 5.04
C PRO A 20 0.72 5.01 4.97
N ALA A 21 1.97 4.72 5.30
CA ALA A 21 3.04 5.72 5.20
C ALA A 21 3.34 6.08 3.75
N LEU A 22 3.35 5.07 2.87
CA LEU A 22 3.56 5.32 1.43
C LEU A 22 2.43 6.14 0.84
N LYS A 23 1.20 5.85 1.26
CA LYS A 23 0.04 6.59 0.79
C LYS A 23 0.10 8.03 1.25
N GLU A 24 0.44 8.26 2.50
CA GLU A 24 0.56 9.60 3.05
C GLU A 24 1.63 10.40 2.30
N ALA A 25 2.79 9.77 2.06
CA ALA A 25 3.86 10.41 1.32
C ALA A 25 3.44 10.72 -0.12
N HIS A 26 2.74 9.80 -0.76
CA HIS A 26 2.25 9.98 -2.12
C HIS A 26 1.24 11.13 -2.18
N ASP A 27 0.31 11.17 -1.24
CA ASP A 27 -0.71 12.22 -1.19
C ASP A 27 -0.08 13.59 -0.94
N GLU A 28 0.92 13.64 -0.06
CA GLU A 28 1.66 14.88 0.17
C GLU A 28 2.36 15.38 -1.08
N LEU A 29 2.97 14.47 -1.85
CA LEU A 29 3.63 14.85 -3.09
C LEU A 29 2.62 15.36 -4.11
N GLN A 30 1.43 14.78 -4.17
CA GLN A 30 0.40 15.26 -5.08
C GLN A 30 -0.04 16.68 -4.72
N LYS A 31 -0.20 16.95 -3.43
CA LYS A 31 -0.53 18.31 -2.97
C LYS A 31 0.59 19.29 -3.31
N GLN A 32 1.83 18.89 -3.10
CA GLN A 32 2.97 19.74 -3.40
C GLN A 32 3.10 19.99 -4.90
N ARG A 33 2.79 19.00 -5.73
CA ARG A 33 2.81 19.18 -7.19
C ARG A 33 1.78 20.21 -7.63
N VAL A 34 0.59 20.18 -7.08
CA VAL A 34 -0.45 21.14 -7.40
C VAL A 34 0.00 22.54 -6.98
N THR A 35 0.53 22.65 -5.76
CA THR A 35 1.02 23.93 -5.25
C THR A 35 2.23 24.42 -6.05
N ALA A 36 3.16 23.52 -6.37
CA ALA A 36 4.35 23.89 -7.15
C ALA A 36 3.99 24.30 -8.57
N SER A 37 3.02 23.62 -9.17
CA SER A 37 2.56 23.99 -10.52
C SER A 37 1.93 25.37 -10.53
N TYR A 38 1.13 25.64 -9.51
CA TYR A 38 0.50 26.96 -9.34
C TYR A 38 1.56 28.03 -9.14
N ASN A 39 2.52 27.77 -8.25
CA ASN A 39 3.57 28.74 -7.94
C ASN A 39 4.58 28.88 -9.06
N ALA A 40 4.73 27.86 -9.91
CA ALA A 40 5.68 27.91 -11.02
C ALA A 40 5.30 28.98 -12.04
N GLU A 41 4.02 29.27 -12.19
CA GLU A 41 3.58 30.35 -13.07
C GLU A 41 4.00 31.73 -12.52
N ILE A 42 4.09 31.85 -11.21
CA ILE A 42 4.43 33.09 -10.56
C ILE A 42 5.95 33.28 -10.46
N VAL A 43 6.66 32.19 -10.25
CA VAL A 43 8.09 32.19 -9.95
C VAL A 43 8.90 31.56 -11.07
N SER A 44 8.40 31.62 -12.28
CA SER A 44 9.04 31.00 -13.45
C SER A 44 10.42 31.54 -13.75
N LYS A 45 10.82 32.63 -13.12
CA LYS A 45 12.11 33.27 -13.35
C LYS A 45 13.20 32.89 -12.37
N ALA A 46 12.90 32.06 -11.38
CA ALA A 46 13.90 31.62 -10.42
C ALA A 46 14.71 30.45 -11.01
N PRO A 47 16.01 30.65 -11.20
CA PRO A 47 16.80 29.65 -11.90
C PRO A 47 17.16 28.45 -11.04
N GLY A 48 17.00 27.29 -11.62
CA GLY A 48 17.75 26.09 -11.29
C GLY A 48 17.42 25.29 -10.05
N ARG A 49 16.89 25.88 -9.03
CA ARG A 49 16.71 25.19 -7.75
C ARG A 49 15.46 24.31 -7.59
N PRO A 50 14.37 24.58 -8.32
CA PRO A 50 13.19 23.74 -8.21
C PRO A 50 13.43 22.28 -8.59
N VAL A 51 14.41 22.01 -9.43
CA VAL A 51 14.71 20.65 -9.90
C VAL A 51 15.26 19.79 -8.77
N GLU A 52 16.18 20.31 -7.98
CA GLU A 52 16.74 19.57 -6.86
C GLU A 52 15.67 19.23 -5.81
N ARG A 53 14.80 20.18 -5.53
CA ARG A 53 13.72 19.95 -4.58
C ARG A 53 12.74 18.91 -5.09
N ALA A 54 12.45 18.93 -6.38
CA ALA A 54 11.57 17.95 -6.98
C ALA A 54 12.15 16.54 -6.86
N VAL A 55 13.46 16.40 -7.06
CA VAL A 55 14.13 15.11 -6.95
C VAL A 55 14.09 14.59 -5.52
N THR A 56 14.33 15.45 -4.53
CA THR A 56 14.35 15.03 -3.14
C THR A 56 12.96 14.69 -2.59
N ARG A 57 11.91 15.18 -3.22
CA ARG A 57 10.55 14.96 -2.75
C ARG A 57 9.82 13.86 -3.48
N THR A 58 10.41 13.31 -4.54
CA THR A 58 9.78 12.21 -5.27
C THR A 58 9.97 10.90 -4.52
N LEU A 59 8.93 10.07 -4.50
CA LEU A 59 9.11 8.70 -4.04
C LEU A 59 10.12 8.01 -4.96
N SER A 60 10.97 7.18 -4.38
CA SER A 60 11.84 6.35 -5.21
C SER A 60 10.97 5.49 -6.12
N SER A 61 11.55 5.03 -7.24
CA SER A 61 10.80 4.18 -8.17
C SER A 61 10.33 2.91 -7.48
N ASN A 62 11.11 2.37 -6.55
CA ASN A 62 10.70 1.18 -5.79
C ASN A 62 9.53 1.49 -4.86
N MET A 63 9.57 2.62 -4.16
CA MET A 63 8.49 3.01 -3.27
C MET A 63 7.20 3.25 -4.03
N LEU A 64 7.28 3.88 -5.18
CA LEU A 64 6.12 4.11 -6.01
C LEU A 64 5.53 2.79 -6.50
N LYS A 65 6.38 1.86 -6.90
CA LYS A 65 5.97 0.54 -7.35
C LYS A 65 5.29 -0.22 -6.21
N GLU A 66 5.85 -0.14 -5.00
CA GLU A 66 5.26 -0.76 -3.82
C GLU A 66 3.90 -0.15 -3.50
N PHE A 67 3.81 1.17 -3.53
CA PHE A 67 2.53 1.84 -3.28
C PHE A 67 1.47 1.41 -4.29
N LYS A 68 1.82 1.43 -5.57
CA LYS A 68 0.87 1.05 -6.62
C LYS A 68 0.43 -0.39 -6.50
N ALA A 69 1.33 -1.30 -6.12
CA ALA A 69 0.98 -2.71 -5.98
C ALA A 69 -0.13 -2.90 -4.94
N VAL A 70 0.02 -2.28 -3.78
CA VAL A 70 -0.99 -2.39 -2.72
C VAL A 70 -2.26 -1.65 -3.11
N TYR A 71 -2.13 -0.47 -3.70
CA TYR A 71 -3.28 0.31 -4.13
C TYR A 71 -4.14 -0.47 -5.12
N GLU A 72 -3.51 -1.05 -6.13
CA GLU A 72 -4.24 -1.81 -7.15
C GLU A 72 -4.86 -3.08 -6.57
N ALA A 73 -4.16 -3.72 -5.62
CA ALA A 73 -4.71 -4.88 -4.95
C ALA A 73 -5.95 -4.51 -4.15
N LEU A 74 -5.93 -3.38 -3.46
CA LEU A 74 -7.09 -2.91 -2.70
C LEU A 74 -8.25 -2.54 -3.63
N GLU A 75 -7.95 -1.92 -4.76
CA GLU A 75 -8.99 -1.58 -5.73
C GLU A 75 -9.65 -2.83 -6.30
N ALA A 76 -8.86 -3.85 -6.59
CA ALA A 76 -9.39 -5.14 -7.04
C ALA A 76 -10.25 -5.78 -5.95
N LEU A 77 -9.80 -5.66 -4.70
CA LEU A 77 -10.52 -6.24 -3.57
C LEU A 77 -11.88 -5.58 -3.36
N LYS A 78 -11.96 -4.26 -3.57
CA LYS A 78 -13.20 -3.52 -3.40
C LYS A 78 -14.32 -4.01 -4.30
N GLY A 79 -13.99 -4.64 -5.42
CA GLY A 79 -14.97 -5.21 -6.32
C GLY A 79 -15.49 -6.58 -5.91
N MET A 80 -14.95 -7.14 -4.84
CA MET A 80 -15.30 -8.49 -4.41
C MET A 80 -16.31 -8.49 -3.28
N PRO A 81 -17.09 -9.59 -3.12
CA PRO A 81 -18.00 -9.71 -1.98
C PRO A 81 -17.23 -9.65 -0.66
N GLU A 82 -17.85 -9.08 0.35
CA GLU A 82 -17.30 -8.99 1.70
C GLU A 82 -15.98 -8.21 1.78
N SER A 83 -15.74 -7.33 0.83
CA SER A 83 -14.51 -6.54 0.82
C SER A 83 -14.33 -5.73 2.09
N GLU A 84 -15.42 -5.22 2.67
CA GLU A 84 -15.33 -4.43 3.90
C GLU A 84 -14.73 -5.22 5.04
N ARG A 85 -15.13 -6.48 5.20
CA ARG A 85 -14.59 -7.36 6.24
C ARG A 85 -13.13 -7.70 5.95
N HIS A 86 -12.83 -7.96 4.69
CA HIS A 86 -11.46 -8.28 4.29
C HIS A 86 -10.52 -7.10 4.59
N ILE A 87 -10.94 -5.90 4.21
CA ILE A 87 -10.15 -4.70 4.46
C ILE A 87 -10.03 -4.44 5.97
N CYS A 88 -11.09 -4.69 6.73
CA CYS A 88 -11.06 -4.56 8.17
C CYS A 88 -9.95 -5.44 8.78
N ILE A 89 -9.85 -6.68 8.32
CA ILE A 89 -8.80 -7.59 8.80
C ILE A 89 -7.41 -7.05 8.44
N ILE A 90 -7.23 -6.60 7.20
CA ILE A 90 -5.95 -6.03 6.78
C ILE A 90 -5.57 -4.84 7.66
N ASP A 91 -6.52 -3.96 7.92
CA ASP A 91 -6.30 -2.78 8.76
C ASP A 91 -5.85 -3.17 10.16
N LEU A 92 -6.56 -4.10 10.79
CA LEU A 92 -6.27 -4.48 12.17
C LEU A 92 -4.92 -5.20 12.30
N VAL A 93 -4.57 -6.02 11.33
CA VAL A 93 -3.36 -6.85 11.39
C VAL A 93 -2.12 -6.08 10.90
N TYR A 94 -2.24 -5.41 9.76
CA TYR A 94 -1.07 -4.83 9.10
C TYR A 94 -0.88 -3.34 9.38
N TRP A 95 -1.96 -2.60 9.44
CA TRP A 95 -1.86 -1.13 9.54
C TRP A 95 -1.93 -0.66 10.97
N ARG A 96 -2.96 -1.04 11.71
CA ARG A 96 -3.06 -0.69 13.12
C ARG A 96 -2.19 -1.58 14.00
N LYS A 97 -1.94 -2.80 13.54
CA LYS A 97 -1.13 -3.78 14.28
C LYS A 97 -1.68 -4.03 15.69
N SER A 98 -2.98 -3.90 15.83
CA SER A 98 -3.65 -4.02 17.13
C SER A 98 -4.14 -5.44 17.42
N HIS A 99 -4.20 -6.29 16.40
CA HIS A 99 -4.75 -7.63 16.52
C HIS A 99 -3.89 -8.64 15.78
N THR A 100 -3.88 -9.86 16.31
CA THR A 100 -3.38 -10.99 15.52
C THR A 100 -4.42 -11.32 14.46
N LEU A 101 -4.04 -12.17 13.51
CA LEU A 101 -4.99 -12.57 12.47
C LEU A 101 -6.23 -13.22 13.08
N GLN A 102 -6.04 -14.07 14.10
CA GLN A 102 -7.15 -14.71 14.77
C GLN A 102 -8.04 -13.70 15.49
N GLY A 103 -7.43 -12.74 16.19
CA GLY A 103 -8.19 -11.69 16.87
C GLY A 103 -8.94 -10.81 15.90
N ALA A 104 -8.31 -10.49 14.76
CA ALA A 104 -8.97 -9.70 13.72
C ALA A 104 -10.16 -10.44 13.13
N ALA A 105 -10.05 -11.76 12.96
CA ALA A 105 -11.15 -12.57 12.45
C ALA A 105 -12.37 -12.46 13.38
N VAL A 106 -12.15 -12.56 14.67
CA VAL A 106 -13.22 -12.42 15.66
C VAL A 106 -13.85 -11.03 15.57
N LYS A 107 -13.01 -10.01 15.52
CA LYS A 107 -13.47 -8.61 15.47
C LYS A 107 -14.28 -8.32 14.21
N CYS A 108 -13.90 -8.91 13.09
CA CYS A 108 -14.56 -8.65 11.82
C CYS A 108 -15.63 -9.67 11.48
N HIS A 109 -15.95 -10.56 12.43
CA HIS A 109 -17.06 -11.52 12.32
C HIS A 109 -16.87 -12.52 11.17
N VAL A 110 -15.66 -13.05 11.04
CA VAL A 110 -15.38 -14.13 10.08
C VAL A 110 -14.64 -15.24 10.80
N SER A 111 -14.68 -16.44 10.23
CA SER A 111 -13.95 -17.56 10.82
C SER A 111 -12.45 -17.34 10.63
N TYR A 112 -11.66 -17.92 11.53
CA TYR A 112 -10.22 -17.85 11.42
C TYR A 112 -9.73 -18.46 10.09
N ARG A 113 -10.39 -19.55 9.67
CA ARG A 113 -10.06 -20.19 8.39
C ARG A 113 -10.23 -19.21 7.22
N THR A 114 -11.35 -18.49 7.21
CA THR A 114 -11.61 -17.50 6.19
C THR A 114 -10.58 -16.37 6.23
N ALA A 115 -10.26 -15.90 7.44
CA ALA A 115 -9.27 -14.83 7.59
C ALA A 115 -7.90 -15.27 7.08
N ARG A 116 -7.51 -16.51 7.36
CA ARG A 116 -6.24 -17.04 6.86
C ARG A 116 -6.21 -17.11 5.33
N ARG A 117 -7.31 -17.57 4.75
CA ARG A 117 -7.42 -17.63 3.30
C ARG A 117 -7.33 -16.24 2.69
N TRP A 118 -8.06 -15.29 3.24
CA TRP A 118 -8.05 -13.91 2.75
C TRP A 118 -6.67 -13.28 2.88
N ASN A 119 -6.00 -13.53 3.98
CA ASN A 119 -4.65 -13.02 4.18
C ASN A 119 -3.70 -13.53 3.10
N THR A 120 -3.75 -14.82 2.82
CA THR A 120 -2.93 -15.44 1.78
C THR A 120 -3.28 -14.88 0.40
N GLU A 121 -4.56 -14.79 0.10
CA GLU A 121 -5.03 -14.26 -1.19
C GLU A 121 -4.59 -12.82 -1.41
N PHE A 122 -4.66 -12.00 -0.37
CA PHE A 122 -4.24 -10.61 -0.48
C PHE A 122 -2.74 -10.49 -0.72
N ILE A 123 -1.94 -11.29 -0.02
CA ILE A 123 -0.49 -11.30 -0.23
C ILE A 123 -0.16 -11.68 -1.67
N TYR A 124 -0.81 -12.71 -2.20
CA TYR A 124 -0.62 -13.10 -3.60
C TYR A 124 -1.05 -12.00 -4.56
N LEU A 125 -2.16 -11.34 -4.25
CA LEU A 125 -2.67 -10.27 -5.11
C LEU A 125 -1.68 -9.10 -5.18
N VAL A 126 -1.14 -8.71 -4.04
CA VAL A 126 -0.13 -7.64 -4.01
C VAL A 126 1.13 -8.09 -4.76
N ALA A 127 1.56 -9.34 -4.56
CA ALA A 127 2.73 -9.86 -5.25
C ALA A 127 2.53 -9.86 -6.77
N GLU A 128 1.35 -10.23 -7.22
CA GLU A 128 1.00 -10.19 -8.64
C GLU A 128 1.06 -8.77 -9.19
N LYS A 129 0.48 -7.83 -8.47
CA LYS A 129 0.48 -6.43 -8.91
C LYS A 129 1.87 -5.83 -8.88
N TYR A 130 2.72 -6.28 -7.98
CA TYR A 130 4.10 -5.85 -7.94
C TYR A 130 4.93 -6.42 -9.09
N GLY A 131 4.56 -7.60 -9.55
CA GLY A 131 5.24 -8.22 -10.67
C GLY A 131 6.10 -9.43 -10.31
N PHE A 132 5.90 -10.02 -9.13
CA PHE A 132 6.66 -11.22 -8.76
C PHE A 132 6.23 -12.45 -9.55
N PHE A 133 5.04 -12.44 -10.09
CA PHE A 133 4.55 -13.47 -10.99
C PHE A 133 3.36 -12.93 -11.79
N ASP A 134 3.04 -13.63 -12.85
CA ASP A 134 1.94 -13.21 -13.73
C ASP A 134 0.59 -13.74 -13.28
#